data_e7b5abe5f4d959135b2e1249fd3a32f8
#
_entry.id   e7b5abe5f4d959135b2e1249fd3a32f8
#
_cell.length_a   1.000
_cell.length_b   1.000
_cell.length_c   1.000
_cell.angle_alpha   90.00
_cell.angle_beta   90.00
_cell.angle_gamma   90.00
#
_symmetry.space_group_name_H-M   'P 1'
#
loop_
_entity.id
_entity.type
_entity.pdbx_description
1 polymer ?
#
loop_
_entity_poly.entity_id
_entity_poly.type
_entity_poly.pdbx_seq_one_letter_code
_entity_poly.pdbx_strand_id
1 'polypeptide(L)'
;MALRDEVRVWTVRYRAHNDLARPAYVALPADVGPSNNPPLPLVISPHGRGLTGSANLRFWSDLPARGRFAVISPEGHGRTLPLHSWGWEGQIRDLANMQYVAKATLPWLRVRPHSVYAMGGSMGGQETLLLVARHRRLLAGAASFDAPTDLARRYRDFPRIPGGEHLQELARRETGGTPVSHPGAYARRSPIAHARAIAFSGVPLQLYWSLADEVVLDQVHHSARLHRRLVELNAEAPLTAVAGSWSHSGGMPELLPGALRRFGLLGDDV
;
A
#
# COMPACT_ATOMS: atom_id res chain seq x y z
N MET A 1 -5.25 -10.66 -16.91
CA MET A 1 -6.72 -10.80 -16.80
C MET A 1 -7.32 -9.44 -17.13
N ALA A 2 -8.20 -9.33 -18.09
CA ALA A 2 -8.89 -8.08 -18.40
C ALA A 2 -9.78 -7.70 -17.22
N LEU A 3 -9.87 -6.42 -16.88
CA LEU A 3 -10.93 -5.91 -16.01
C LEU A 3 -12.26 -6.28 -16.66
N ARG A 4 -13.12 -6.99 -15.92
CA ARG A 4 -14.42 -7.41 -16.46
C ARG A 4 -15.28 -6.18 -16.73
N ASP A 5 -16.28 -6.28 -17.60
CA ASP A 5 -17.22 -5.20 -17.95
C ASP A 5 -17.93 -4.56 -16.73
N GLU A 6 -17.82 -5.18 -15.57
CA GLU A 6 -18.36 -4.74 -14.29
C GLU A 6 -17.59 -3.61 -13.59
N VAL A 7 -16.32 -3.35 -14.00
CA VAL A 7 -15.46 -2.31 -13.43
C VAL A 7 -15.00 -1.33 -14.50
N ARG A 8 -15.22 -0.04 -14.25
CA ARG A 8 -14.72 1.06 -15.08
C ARG A 8 -13.52 1.72 -14.43
N VAL A 9 -12.49 2.01 -15.22
CA VAL A 9 -11.29 2.72 -14.77
C VAL A 9 -11.27 4.13 -15.36
N TRP A 10 -11.12 5.11 -14.47
CA TRP A 10 -10.93 6.51 -14.81
C TRP A 10 -9.46 6.88 -14.60
N THR A 11 -8.86 7.52 -15.61
CA THR A 11 -7.52 8.13 -15.46
C THR A 11 -7.69 9.59 -15.10
N VAL A 12 -7.15 9.98 -13.97
CA VAL A 12 -7.16 11.36 -13.47
C VAL A 12 -5.74 11.88 -13.35
N ARG A 13 -5.56 13.19 -13.30
CA ARG A 13 -4.24 13.81 -13.06
C ARG A 13 -4.27 14.60 -11.78
N TYR A 14 -3.19 14.53 -11.01
CA TYR A 14 -3.01 15.31 -9.79
C TYR A 14 -1.63 15.96 -9.75
N ARG A 15 -1.52 17.01 -8.95
CA ARG A 15 -0.24 17.66 -8.64
C ARG A 15 0.39 16.93 -7.46
N ALA A 16 1.53 16.28 -7.68
CA ALA A 16 2.27 15.55 -6.67
C ALA A 16 3.06 16.50 -5.75
N HIS A 17 3.65 15.98 -4.67
CA HIS A 17 4.43 16.71 -3.67
C HIS A 17 5.59 17.54 -4.24
N ASN A 18 6.08 17.23 -5.42
CA ASN A 18 7.14 17.90 -6.13
C ASN A 18 6.63 18.75 -7.33
N ASP A 19 5.38 19.15 -7.28
CA ASP A 19 4.66 19.93 -8.29
C ASP A 19 4.54 19.30 -9.68
N LEU A 20 5.01 18.07 -9.87
CA LEU A 20 4.83 17.34 -11.12
C LEU A 20 3.40 16.81 -11.27
N ALA A 21 2.85 16.93 -12.46
CA ALA A 21 1.57 16.30 -12.78
C ALA A 21 1.77 14.80 -12.97
N ARG A 22 1.02 13.99 -12.20
CA ARG A 22 1.03 12.53 -12.28
C ARG A 22 -0.36 11.97 -12.52
N PRO A 23 -0.49 10.83 -13.20
CA PRO A 23 -1.77 10.14 -13.28
C PRO A 23 -2.07 9.40 -11.98
N ALA A 24 -3.36 9.25 -11.70
CA ALA A 24 -3.89 8.25 -10.79
C ALA A 24 -5.03 7.53 -11.51
N TYR A 25 -5.24 6.28 -11.17
CA TYR A 25 -6.24 5.42 -11.79
C TYR A 25 -7.30 5.08 -10.76
N VAL A 26 -8.56 5.38 -11.09
CA VAL A 26 -9.69 5.15 -10.18
C VAL A 26 -10.56 4.05 -10.78
N ALA A 27 -10.60 2.89 -10.12
CA ALA A 27 -11.48 1.79 -10.47
C ALA A 27 -12.78 1.87 -9.67
N LEU A 28 -13.90 1.77 -10.35
CA LEU A 28 -15.25 1.91 -9.80
C LEU A 28 -16.16 0.81 -10.37
N PRO A 29 -17.25 0.41 -9.68
CA PRO A 29 -18.33 -0.34 -10.30
C PRO A 29 -18.79 0.35 -11.59
N ALA A 30 -19.04 -0.40 -12.66
CA ALA A 30 -19.32 0.16 -13.99
C ALA A 30 -20.60 1.01 -14.05
N ASP A 31 -21.55 0.72 -13.14
CA ASP A 31 -22.81 1.47 -12.99
C ASP A 31 -22.65 2.80 -12.23
N VAL A 32 -21.46 3.05 -11.63
CA VAL A 32 -21.18 4.28 -10.90
C VAL A 32 -20.58 5.34 -11.83
N GLY A 33 -21.16 6.52 -11.82
CA GLY A 33 -20.78 7.64 -12.68
C GLY A 33 -21.54 8.91 -12.36
N PRO A 34 -21.45 9.95 -13.21
CA PRO A 34 -22.12 11.24 -12.96
C PRO A 34 -23.62 11.15 -12.69
N SER A 35 -24.31 10.22 -13.37
CA SER A 35 -25.77 10.02 -13.24
C SER A 35 -26.16 9.05 -12.11
N ASN A 36 -25.22 8.27 -11.59
CA ASN A 36 -25.43 7.31 -10.48
C ASN A 36 -24.21 7.33 -9.56
N ASN A 37 -24.28 8.09 -8.47
CA ASN A 37 -23.14 8.38 -7.61
C ASN A 37 -23.42 8.12 -6.11
N PRO A 38 -23.75 6.90 -5.71
CA PRO A 38 -23.90 6.56 -4.29
C PRO A 38 -22.59 6.79 -3.54
N PRO A 39 -22.64 7.10 -2.23
CA PRO A 39 -21.42 7.19 -1.42
C PRO A 39 -20.71 5.84 -1.31
N LEU A 40 -19.45 5.78 -1.74
CA LEU A 40 -18.64 4.56 -1.75
C LEU A 40 -17.50 4.64 -0.72
N PRO A 41 -17.09 3.52 -0.10
CA PRO A 41 -15.78 3.40 0.51
C PRO A 41 -14.68 3.65 -0.53
N LEU A 42 -13.53 4.17 -0.10
CA LEU A 42 -12.37 4.39 -0.96
C LEU A 42 -11.19 3.58 -0.45
N VAL A 43 -10.55 2.82 -1.31
CA VAL A 43 -9.28 2.15 -1.04
C VAL A 43 -8.16 2.88 -1.77
N ILE A 44 -7.17 3.36 -1.02
CA ILE A 44 -5.90 3.86 -1.55
C ILE A 44 -4.99 2.65 -1.75
N SER A 45 -4.57 2.40 -3.00
CA SER A 45 -3.76 1.23 -3.35
C SER A 45 -2.41 1.65 -3.93
N PRO A 46 -1.38 1.86 -3.09
CA PRO A 46 -0.02 2.11 -3.56
C PRO A 46 0.54 0.88 -4.27
N HIS A 47 1.28 1.10 -5.36
CA HIS A 47 1.85 0.00 -6.15
C HIS A 47 3.20 -0.48 -5.59
N GLY A 48 3.56 -1.72 -5.91
CA GLY A 48 4.90 -2.27 -5.65
C GLY A 48 5.98 -1.59 -6.50
N ARG A 49 7.26 -1.68 -6.06
CA ARG A 49 8.37 -1.16 -6.84
C ARG A 49 8.48 -1.92 -8.18
N GLY A 50 8.66 -1.18 -9.26
CA GLY A 50 8.69 -1.77 -10.61
C GLY A 50 7.32 -1.93 -11.27
N LEU A 51 6.22 -1.66 -10.56
CA LEU A 51 4.88 -1.56 -11.13
C LEU A 51 4.50 -0.10 -11.43
N THR A 52 3.42 0.06 -12.15
CA THR A 52 2.71 1.33 -12.34
C THR A 52 1.40 1.32 -11.57
N GLY A 53 0.81 2.49 -11.33
CA GLY A 53 -0.52 2.57 -10.74
C GLY A 53 -1.58 1.80 -11.53
N SER A 54 -1.52 1.86 -12.87
CA SER A 54 -2.44 1.10 -13.74
C SER A 54 -2.22 -0.41 -13.66
N ALA A 55 -0.98 -0.88 -13.61
CA ALA A 55 -0.67 -2.30 -13.46
C ALA A 55 -1.12 -2.84 -12.10
N ASN A 56 -1.02 -2.03 -11.05
CA ASN A 56 -1.45 -2.39 -9.70
C ASN A 56 -2.98 -2.66 -9.61
N LEU A 57 -3.78 -1.99 -10.43
CA LEU A 57 -5.23 -2.24 -10.46
C LEU A 57 -5.61 -3.66 -10.88
N ARG A 58 -4.70 -4.39 -11.56
CA ARG A 58 -4.98 -5.78 -11.95
C ARG A 58 -5.19 -6.72 -10.76
N PHE A 59 -4.58 -6.40 -9.61
CA PHE A 59 -4.80 -7.17 -8.37
C PHE A 59 -6.24 -7.06 -7.86
N TRP A 60 -6.95 -5.99 -8.23
CA TRP A 60 -8.30 -5.71 -7.76
C TRP A 60 -9.39 -6.37 -8.60
N SER A 61 -9.11 -6.70 -9.89
CA SER A 61 -10.04 -7.38 -10.80
C SER A 61 -11.47 -6.81 -10.73
N ASP A 62 -12.46 -7.63 -10.40
CA ASP A 62 -13.88 -7.31 -10.26
C ASP A 62 -14.30 -6.92 -8.82
N LEU A 63 -13.35 -6.97 -7.86
CA LEU A 63 -13.63 -6.69 -6.46
C LEU A 63 -14.31 -5.34 -6.20
N PRO A 64 -13.95 -4.22 -6.90
CA PRO A 64 -14.66 -2.95 -6.74
C PRO A 64 -16.15 -3.04 -7.05
N ALA A 65 -16.54 -3.81 -8.07
CA ALA A 65 -17.94 -4.03 -8.42
C ALA A 65 -18.66 -4.89 -7.37
N ARG A 66 -18.06 -6.01 -6.99
CA ARG A 66 -18.61 -6.96 -6.03
C ARG A 66 -18.83 -6.35 -4.64
N GLY A 67 -17.85 -5.59 -4.16
CA GLY A 67 -17.90 -4.97 -2.83
C GLY A 67 -18.47 -3.54 -2.83
N ARG A 68 -18.77 -2.98 -4.01
CA ARG A 68 -19.26 -1.59 -4.18
C ARG A 68 -18.38 -0.55 -3.48
N PHE A 69 -17.11 -0.51 -3.83
CA PHE A 69 -16.13 0.46 -3.36
C PHE A 69 -15.28 1.02 -4.52
N ALA A 70 -14.64 2.14 -4.29
CA ALA A 70 -13.68 2.74 -5.21
C ALA A 70 -12.25 2.31 -4.83
N VAL A 71 -11.39 2.10 -5.85
CA VAL A 71 -9.94 1.94 -5.64
C VAL A 71 -9.22 3.06 -6.36
N ILE A 72 -8.36 3.81 -5.68
CA ILE A 72 -7.46 4.78 -6.31
C ILE A 72 -6.02 4.30 -6.21
N SER A 73 -5.37 4.12 -7.35
CA SER A 73 -3.96 3.72 -7.46
C SER A 73 -3.17 4.82 -8.18
N PRO A 74 -2.45 5.68 -7.45
CA PRO A 74 -1.65 6.73 -8.08
C PRO A 74 -0.37 6.17 -8.71
N GLU A 75 0.11 6.83 -9.76
CA GLU A 75 1.47 6.62 -10.25
C GLU A 75 2.45 7.24 -9.26
N GLY A 76 3.29 6.41 -8.69
CA GLY A 76 4.28 6.79 -7.71
C GLY A 76 5.70 6.52 -8.16
N HIS A 77 6.63 6.64 -7.22
CA HIS A 77 8.04 6.32 -7.43
C HIS A 77 8.29 4.82 -7.51
N GLY A 78 9.38 4.42 -8.17
CA GLY A 78 9.87 3.05 -8.20
C GLY A 78 10.02 2.44 -9.59
N ARG A 79 9.35 2.96 -10.62
CA ARG A 79 9.51 2.54 -12.02
C ARG A 79 9.72 3.73 -12.93
N THR A 80 8.68 4.49 -13.21
CA THR A 80 8.71 5.70 -14.06
C THR A 80 9.47 6.84 -13.39
N LEU A 81 9.46 6.87 -12.07
CA LEU A 81 10.22 7.79 -11.22
C LEU A 81 11.13 6.96 -10.31
N PRO A 82 12.33 6.60 -10.75
CA PRO A 82 13.17 5.58 -10.11
C PRO A 82 13.70 5.99 -8.74
N LEU A 83 13.91 7.29 -8.48
CA LEU A 83 14.37 7.81 -7.19
C LEU A 83 13.20 8.11 -6.26
N HIS A 84 13.48 8.19 -4.96
CA HIS A 84 12.51 8.52 -3.91
C HIS A 84 11.39 7.49 -3.74
N SER A 85 11.70 6.22 -3.99
CA SER A 85 10.85 5.08 -3.67
C SER A 85 10.97 4.63 -2.19
N TRP A 86 10.49 3.45 -1.85
CA TRP A 86 10.57 2.85 -0.50
C TRP A 86 10.21 3.80 0.65
N GLY A 87 8.96 4.29 0.62
CA GLY A 87 8.43 5.08 1.73
C GLY A 87 8.98 6.50 1.81
N TRP A 88 9.37 7.09 0.65
CA TRP A 88 9.73 8.50 0.57
C TRP A 88 8.60 9.38 1.12
N GLU A 89 8.94 10.36 1.95
CA GLU A 89 7.94 11.17 2.66
C GLU A 89 6.98 11.91 1.72
N GLY A 90 7.48 12.43 0.61
CA GLY A 90 6.64 13.07 -0.41
C GLY A 90 5.62 12.10 -1.02
N GLN A 91 6.02 10.86 -1.29
CA GLN A 91 5.12 9.81 -1.77
C GLN A 91 4.03 9.48 -0.73
N ILE A 92 4.38 9.41 0.56
CA ILE A 92 3.39 9.17 1.62
C ILE A 92 2.39 10.33 1.72
N ARG A 93 2.82 11.59 1.53
CA ARG A 93 1.93 12.75 1.46
C ARG A 93 0.99 12.68 0.25
N ASP A 94 1.51 12.29 -0.91
CA ASP A 94 0.69 12.10 -2.11
C ASP A 94 -0.39 11.05 -1.87
N LEU A 95 -0.04 9.91 -1.27
CA LEU A 95 -1.00 8.86 -0.92
C LEU A 95 -2.06 9.35 0.08
N ALA A 96 -1.66 10.10 1.10
CA ALA A 96 -2.60 10.68 2.07
C ALA A 96 -3.60 11.65 1.42
N ASN A 97 -3.20 12.28 0.31
CA ASN A 97 -4.06 13.22 -0.42
C ASN A 97 -5.02 12.54 -1.43
N MET A 98 -4.92 11.22 -1.67
CA MET A 98 -5.68 10.56 -2.74
C MET A 98 -7.19 10.69 -2.59
N GLN A 99 -7.74 10.75 -1.38
CA GLN A 99 -9.17 11.02 -1.18
C GLN A 99 -9.60 12.42 -1.70
N TYR A 100 -8.73 13.42 -1.53
CA TYR A 100 -9.00 14.78 -2.02
C TYR A 100 -8.80 14.87 -3.53
N VAL A 101 -7.78 14.17 -4.06
CA VAL A 101 -7.57 14.02 -5.50
C VAL A 101 -8.79 13.40 -6.17
N ALA A 102 -9.31 12.31 -5.63
CA ALA A 102 -10.50 11.64 -6.15
C ALA A 102 -11.69 12.60 -6.22
N LYS A 103 -11.97 13.34 -5.14
CA LYS A 103 -13.07 14.32 -5.09
C LYS A 103 -12.86 15.52 -6.01
N ALA A 104 -11.64 16.03 -6.13
CA ALA A 104 -11.34 17.19 -6.97
C ALA A 104 -11.38 16.87 -8.46
N THR A 105 -10.97 15.67 -8.85
CA THR A 105 -10.88 15.25 -10.25
C THR A 105 -12.13 14.56 -10.77
N LEU A 106 -12.91 13.94 -9.88
CA LEU A 106 -14.22 13.33 -10.15
C LEU A 106 -15.24 13.94 -9.18
N PRO A 107 -15.73 15.17 -9.42
CA PRO A 107 -16.56 15.91 -8.44
C PRO A 107 -17.87 15.21 -8.08
N TRP A 108 -18.34 14.33 -8.95
CA TRP A 108 -19.52 13.48 -8.73
C TRP A 108 -19.22 12.26 -7.85
N LEU A 109 -17.94 11.87 -7.65
CA LEU A 109 -17.57 10.72 -6.82
C LEU A 109 -17.73 11.09 -5.33
N ARG A 110 -18.67 10.44 -4.68
CA ARG A 110 -18.96 10.61 -3.26
C ARG A 110 -18.23 9.55 -2.46
N VAL A 111 -17.15 9.95 -1.77
CA VAL A 111 -16.47 9.07 -0.82
C VAL A 111 -17.26 9.07 0.50
N ARG A 112 -17.60 7.85 0.98
CA ARG A 112 -18.31 7.66 2.24
C ARG A 112 -17.46 8.19 3.40
N PRO A 113 -18.01 9.01 4.31
CA PRO A 113 -17.30 9.49 5.50
C PRO A 113 -16.71 8.33 6.32
N HIS A 114 -15.52 8.52 6.84
CA HIS A 114 -14.81 7.52 7.68
C HIS A 114 -14.65 6.14 7.04
N SER A 115 -14.64 6.05 5.70
CA SER A 115 -14.53 4.79 4.95
C SER A 115 -13.39 4.87 3.94
N VAL A 116 -12.24 5.35 4.35
CA VAL A 116 -11.00 5.34 3.56
C VAL A 116 -10.09 4.26 4.10
N TYR A 117 -9.62 3.39 3.22
CA TYR A 117 -8.73 2.27 3.54
C TYR A 117 -7.43 2.39 2.77
N ALA A 118 -6.38 1.71 3.20
CA ALA A 118 -5.13 1.60 2.44
C ALA A 118 -4.69 0.14 2.35
N MET A 119 -4.40 -0.34 1.13
CA MET A 119 -4.00 -1.72 0.89
C MET A 119 -2.96 -1.81 -0.22
N GLY A 120 -1.83 -2.46 0.05
CA GLY A 120 -0.77 -2.60 -0.95
C GLY A 120 0.18 -3.76 -0.67
N GLY A 121 0.86 -4.21 -1.73
CA GLY A 121 1.87 -5.26 -1.69
C GLY A 121 3.30 -4.71 -1.82
N SER A 122 4.29 -5.42 -1.25
CA SER A 122 5.71 -5.06 -1.38
C SER A 122 5.99 -3.64 -0.87
N MET A 123 6.60 -2.78 -1.71
CA MET A 123 6.76 -1.35 -1.43
C MET A 123 5.43 -0.66 -1.11
N GLY A 124 4.35 -1.01 -1.81
CA GLY A 124 3.02 -0.47 -1.50
C GLY A 124 2.51 -0.88 -0.12
N GLY A 125 2.86 -2.08 0.34
CA GLY A 125 2.61 -2.53 1.72
C GLY A 125 3.41 -1.73 2.75
N GLN A 126 4.68 -1.45 2.48
CA GLN A 126 5.52 -0.55 3.30
C GLN A 126 4.90 0.85 3.39
N GLU A 127 4.47 1.42 2.27
CA GLU A 127 3.83 2.74 2.19
C GLU A 127 2.48 2.77 2.93
N THR A 128 1.70 1.70 2.84
CA THR A 128 0.47 1.50 3.62
C THR A 128 0.74 1.57 5.13
N LEU A 129 1.78 0.89 5.61
CA LEU A 129 2.17 0.92 7.03
C LEU A 129 2.65 2.31 7.47
N LEU A 130 3.35 3.03 6.61
CA LEU A 130 3.76 4.41 6.87
C LEU A 130 2.59 5.38 6.88
N LEU A 131 1.54 5.14 6.07
CA LEU A 131 0.28 5.88 6.15
C LEU A 131 -0.39 5.66 7.51
N VAL A 132 -0.47 4.42 8.00
CA VAL A 132 -1.00 4.12 9.35
C VAL A 132 -0.22 4.88 10.41
N ALA A 133 1.12 4.89 10.32
CA ALA A 133 1.97 5.56 11.30
C ALA A 133 1.78 7.08 11.34
N ARG A 134 1.56 7.72 10.20
CA ARG A 134 1.62 9.19 10.05
C ARG A 134 0.26 9.84 9.84
N HIS A 135 -0.71 9.11 9.27
CA HIS A 135 -2.01 9.62 8.85
C HIS A 135 -3.17 8.77 9.39
N ARG A 136 -3.04 8.26 10.64
CA ARG A 136 -4.02 7.35 11.25
C ARG A 136 -5.47 7.84 11.21
N ARG A 137 -5.71 9.15 11.29
CA ARG A 137 -7.05 9.75 11.28
C ARG A 137 -7.74 9.67 9.91
N LEU A 138 -6.97 9.39 8.87
CA LEU A 138 -7.47 9.19 7.51
C LEU A 138 -8.14 7.82 7.36
N LEU A 139 -7.59 6.79 8.03
CA LEU A 139 -7.84 5.40 7.69
C LEU A 139 -8.86 4.74 8.60
N ALA A 140 -9.86 4.10 7.99
CA ALA A 140 -10.79 3.17 8.63
C ALA A 140 -10.19 1.75 8.78
N GLY A 141 -9.16 1.42 8.01
CA GLY A 141 -8.45 0.15 8.08
C GLY A 141 -7.30 0.10 7.07
N ALA A 142 -6.37 -0.83 7.27
CA ALA A 142 -5.23 -1.02 6.38
C ALA A 142 -4.83 -2.49 6.25
N ALA A 143 -4.35 -2.91 5.06
CA ALA A 143 -3.79 -4.23 4.83
C ALA A 143 -2.46 -4.14 4.08
N SER A 144 -1.44 -4.82 4.58
CA SER A 144 -0.08 -4.82 4.04
C SER A 144 0.35 -6.24 3.68
N PHE A 145 0.79 -6.45 2.43
CA PHE A 145 1.18 -7.75 1.89
C PHE A 145 2.68 -7.73 1.56
N ASP A 146 3.43 -8.70 2.11
CA ASP A 146 4.86 -8.95 1.83
C ASP A 146 5.76 -7.70 1.91
N ALA A 147 5.50 -6.84 2.88
CA ALA A 147 6.16 -5.54 2.98
C ALA A 147 7.61 -5.62 3.51
N PRO A 148 8.55 -4.86 2.94
CA PRO A 148 9.83 -4.61 3.59
C PRO A 148 9.65 -3.60 4.73
N THR A 149 9.58 -4.09 5.96
CA THR A 149 9.29 -3.24 7.14
C THR A 149 10.55 -2.63 7.78
N ASP A 150 11.73 -3.09 7.39
CA ASP A 150 13.04 -2.57 7.83
C ASP A 150 13.91 -2.32 6.59
N LEU A 151 14.04 -1.05 6.17
CA LEU A 151 14.80 -0.71 4.98
C LEU A 151 16.30 -0.91 5.15
N ALA A 152 16.85 -0.78 6.38
CA ALA A 152 18.25 -1.06 6.64
C ALA A 152 18.55 -2.57 6.51
N ARG A 153 17.63 -3.43 6.94
CA ARG A 153 17.70 -4.88 6.69
C ARG A 153 17.59 -5.16 5.21
N ARG A 154 16.56 -4.61 4.54
CA ARG A 154 16.35 -4.75 3.09
C ARG A 154 17.59 -4.37 2.27
N TYR A 155 18.28 -3.29 2.65
CA TYR A 155 19.54 -2.88 2.02
C TYR A 155 20.61 -3.96 2.10
N ARG A 156 20.74 -4.64 3.24
CA ARG A 156 21.71 -5.75 3.41
C ARG A 156 21.32 -7.00 2.63
N ASP A 157 20.04 -7.20 2.39
CA ASP A 157 19.54 -8.37 1.68
C ASP A 157 19.60 -8.22 0.15
N PHE A 158 19.67 -6.99 -0.38
CA PHE A 158 19.72 -6.74 -1.82
C PHE A 158 20.78 -7.60 -2.57
N PRO A 159 22.06 -7.71 -2.12
CA PRO A 159 23.05 -8.53 -2.85
C PRO A 159 22.71 -10.02 -2.93
N ARG A 160 21.73 -10.48 -2.14
CA ARG A 160 21.30 -11.89 -2.10
C ARG A 160 20.20 -12.22 -3.11
N ILE A 161 19.69 -11.23 -3.84
CA ILE A 161 18.64 -11.40 -4.86
C ILE A 161 19.16 -11.02 -6.25
N PRO A 162 18.61 -11.61 -7.32
CA PRO A 162 19.00 -11.25 -8.70
C PRO A 162 18.79 -9.75 -8.95
N GLY A 163 19.83 -9.09 -9.50
CA GLY A 163 19.81 -7.63 -9.77
C GLY A 163 19.81 -6.74 -8.53
N GLY A 164 20.00 -7.30 -7.34
CA GLY A 164 19.89 -6.58 -6.09
C GLY A 164 20.99 -5.55 -5.82
N GLU A 165 22.17 -5.72 -6.43
CA GLU A 165 23.26 -4.73 -6.34
C GLU A 165 22.83 -3.37 -6.90
N HIS A 166 22.12 -3.37 -8.02
CA HIS A 166 21.54 -2.17 -8.59
C HIS A 166 20.52 -1.53 -7.62
N LEU A 167 19.68 -2.33 -6.97
CA LEU A 167 18.72 -1.83 -5.96
C LEU A 167 19.43 -1.27 -4.72
N GLN A 168 20.55 -1.88 -4.34
CA GLN A 168 21.38 -1.38 -3.24
C GLN A 168 21.98 -0.02 -3.56
N GLU A 169 22.48 0.16 -4.78
CA GLU A 169 23.00 1.45 -5.24
C GLU A 169 21.91 2.51 -5.31
N LEU A 170 20.72 2.18 -5.84
CA LEU A 170 19.57 3.10 -5.81
C LEU A 170 19.20 3.51 -4.39
N ALA A 171 19.17 2.57 -3.45
CA ALA A 171 18.90 2.88 -2.05
C ALA A 171 19.92 3.84 -1.46
N ARG A 172 21.22 3.69 -1.77
CA ARG A 172 22.26 4.65 -1.37
C ARG A 172 22.00 6.04 -1.92
N ARG A 173 21.67 6.16 -3.20
CA ARG A 173 21.35 7.46 -3.83
C ARG A 173 20.12 8.11 -3.19
N GLU A 174 19.08 7.34 -2.93
CA GLU A 174 17.83 7.85 -2.35
C GLU A 174 17.96 8.30 -0.89
N THR A 175 18.83 7.65 -0.13
CA THR A 175 19.01 7.92 1.31
C THR A 175 20.22 8.78 1.62
N GLY A 176 21.07 9.04 0.62
CA GLY A 176 22.32 9.79 0.76
C GLY A 176 23.51 8.93 1.20
N GLY A 177 23.34 7.62 1.38
CA GLY A 177 24.43 6.73 1.80
C GLY A 177 23.94 5.36 2.27
N THR A 178 24.74 4.70 3.09
CA THR A 178 24.45 3.38 3.65
C THR A 178 23.63 3.48 4.95
N PRO A 179 23.03 2.38 5.44
CA PRO A 179 22.37 2.38 6.75
C PRO A 179 23.30 2.75 7.92
N VAL A 180 24.61 2.56 7.75
CA VAL A 180 25.60 2.93 8.77
C VAL A 180 25.86 4.43 8.74
N SER A 181 26.09 5.01 7.55
CA SER A 181 26.38 6.44 7.41
C SER A 181 25.13 7.33 7.52
N HIS A 182 23.94 6.83 7.17
CA HIS A 182 22.67 7.59 7.16
C HIS A 182 21.53 6.84 7.87
N PRO A 183 21.70 6.37 9.12
CA PRO A 183 20.71 5.52 9.80
C PRO A 183 19.34 6.17 9.92
N GLY A 184 19.27 7.48 10.12
CA GLY A 184 18.03 8.22 10.21
C GLY A 184 17.20 8.22 8.90
N ALA A 185 17.85 8.24 7.72
CA ALA A 185 17.17 8.19 6.44
C ALA A 185 16.50 6.82 6.21
N TYR A 186 17.17 5.74 6.62
CA TYR A 186 16.60 4.39 6.57
C TYR A 186 15.48 4.21 7.60
N ALA A 187 15.68 4.68 8.84
CA ALA A 187 14.68 4.59 9.90
C ALA A 187 13.36 5.30 9.52
N ARG A 188 13.45 6.53 8.99
CA ARG A 188 12.26 7.27 8.56
C ARG A 188 11.41 6.52 7.53
N ARG A 189 12.01 5.66 6.72
CA ARG A 189 11.34 4.87 5.68
C ARG A 189 10.94 3.46 6.14
N SER A 190 11.29 3.08 7.37
CA SER A 190 11.08 1.73 7.91
C SER A 190 9.86 1.69 8.85
N PRO A 191 8.77 0.99 8.50
CA PRO A 191 7.63 0.80 9.40
C PRO A 191 8.01 0.35 10.81
N ILE A 192 9.02 -0.52 10.96
CA ILE A 192 9.49 -1.01 12.27
C ILE A 192 9.96 0.13 13.19
N ALA A 193 10.57 1.18 12.63
CA ALA A 193 10.99 2.34 13.41
C ALA A 193 9.79 3.18 13.90
N HIS A 194 8.62 3.00 13.29
CA HIS A 194 7.36 3.66 13.64
C HIS A 194 6.40 2.71 14.38
N ALA A 195 6.87 1.54 14.85
CA ALA A 195 6.02 0.52 15.46
C ALA A 195 5.14 1.07 16.59
N ARG A 196 5.65 1.97 17.45
CA ARG A 196 4.85 2.60 18.50
C ARG A 196 3.66 3.40 17.92
N ALA A 197 3.90 4.21 16.90
CA ALA A 197 2.83 5.00 16.26
C ALA A 197 1.78 4.10 15.61
N ILE A 198 2.20 2.97 15.00
CA ILE A 198 1.31 1.97 14.41
C ILE A 198 0.51 1.25 15.49
N ALA A 199 1.16 0.74 16.55
CA ALA A 199 0.50 -0.01 17.63
C ALA A 199 -0.58 0.80 18.37
N PHE A 200 -0.38 2.11 18.50
CA PHE A 200 -1.33 3.03 19.14
C PHE A 200 -2.13 3.90 18.15
N SER A 201 -2.17 3.49 16.88
CA SER A 201 -2.93 4.21 15.85
C SER A 201 -4.44 4.09 16.04
N GLY A 202 -4.92 2.96 16.58
CA GLY A 202 -6.33 2.58 16.61
C GLY A 202 -6.89 2.12 15.25
N VAL A 203 -6.06 2.09 14.20
CA VAL A 203 -6.45 1.62 12.86
C VAL A 203 -6.47 0.11 12.82
N PRO A 204 -7.59 -0.55 12.49
CA PRO A 204 -7.61 -1.98 12.18
C PRO A 204 -6.59 -2.31 11.11
N LEU A 205 -5.59 -3.15 11.45
CA LEU A 205 -4.46 -3.47 10.60
C LEU A 205 -4.39 -4.96 10.32
N GLN A 206 -4.21 -5.32 9.06
CA GLN A 206 -3.97 -6.69 8.64
C GLN A 206 -2.57 -6.80 8.02
N LEU A 207 -1.78 -7.76 8.50
CA LEU A 207 -0.44 -8.07 8.00
C LEU A 207 -0.43 -9.45 7.36
N TYR A 208 -0.03 -9.50 6.10
CA TYR A 208 0.14 -10.74 5.33
C TYR A 208 1.60 -10.87 4.93
N TRP A 209 2.18 -12.06 5.10
CA TRP A 209 3.54 -12.31 4.62
C TRP A 209 3.77 -13.77 4.24
N SER A 210 4.58 -13.95 3.20
CA SER A 210 4.99 -15.26 2.75
C SER A 210 6.32 -15.70 3.38
N LEU A 211 6.39 -16.94 3.83
CA LEU A 211 7.64 -17.57 4.24
C LEU A 211 8.50 -18.02 3.05
N ALA A 212 7.91 -18.05 1.84
CA ALA A 212 8.58 -18.37 0.59
C ALA A 212 8.85 -17.12 -0.28
N ASP A 213 8.88 -15.92 0.32
CA ASP A 213 9.14 -14.67 -0.40
C ASP A 213 10.61 -14.63 -0.87
N GLU A 214 10.79 -14.67 -2.20
CA GLU A 214 12.08 -14.65 -2.87
C GLU A 214 12.59 -13.25 -3.20
N VAL A 215 11.77 -12.22 -3.00
CA VAL A 215 12.11 -10.81 -3.27
C VAL A 215 12.39 -10.06 -1.97
N VAL A 216 11.45 -10.01 -1.02
CA VAL A 216 11.69 -9.49 0.32
C VAL A 216 12.08 -10.66 1.22
N LEU A 217 13.35 -11.01 1.17
CA LEU A 217 13.90 -12.17 1.86
C LEU A 217 13.65 -12.11 3.38
N ASP A 218 13.50 -13.30 3.96
CA ASP A 218 13.42 -13.44 5.42
C ASP A 218 12.30 -12.60 6.05
N GLN A 219 11.06 -12.76 5.61
CA GLN A 219 9.90 -12.04 6.16
C GLN A 219 9.76 -12.18 7.70
N VAL A 220 10.44 -13.19 8.28
CA VAL A 220 10.59 -13.33 9.74
C VAL A 220 11.25 -12.08 10.37
N HIS A 221 12.13 -11.41 9.64
CA HIS A 221 12.81 -10.18 10.04
C HIS A 221 12.11 -8.90 9.53
N HIS A 222 11.06 -9.04 8.74
CA HIS A 222 10.23 -7.94 8.24
C HIS A 222 8.84 -7.96 8.86
N SER A 223 7.81 -8.41 8.14
CA SER A 223 6.41 -8.34 8.60
C SER A 223 6.17 -9.11 9.88
N ALA A 224 6.75 -10.31 10.04
CA ALA A 224 6.60 -11.08 11.27
C ALA A 224 7.27 -10.40 12.49
N ARG A 225 8.44 -9.78 12.29
CA ARG A 225 9.09 -8.98 13.35
C ARG A 225 8.25 -7.76 13.72
N LEU A 226 7.71 -7.06 12.73
CA LEU A 226 6.83 -5.92 12.98
C LEU A 226 5.60 -6.39 13.77
N HIS A 227 4.95 -7.47 13.36
CA HIS A 227 3.80 -8.04 14.08
C HIS A 227 4.13 -8.28 15.57
N ARG A 228 5.19 -9.03 15.86
CA ARG A 228 5.62 -9.28 17.26
C ARG A 228 5.81 -7.96 18.02
N ARG A 229 6.47 -6.98 17.39
CA ARG A 229 6.73 -5.69 18.02
C ARG A 229 5.47 -4.89 18.30
N LEU A 230 4.47 -4.95 17.43
CA LEU A 230 3.18 -4.30 17.65
C LEU A 230 2.42 -4.92 18.83
N VAL A 231 2.40 -6.25 18.92
CA VAL A 231 1.78 -6.99 20.04
C VAL A 231 2.48 -6.69 21.37
N GLU A 232 3.82 -6.68 21.39
CA GLU A 232 4.60 -6.31 22.58
C GLU A 232 4.29 -4.89 23.07
N LEU A 233 4.07 -3.96 22.15
CA LEU A 233 3.78 -2.55 22.48
C LEU A 233 2.34 -2.32 22.92
N ASN A 234 1.40 -3.05 22.31
CA ASN A 234 -0.02 -2.93 22.57
C ASN A 234 -0.73 -4.23 22.18
N ALA A 235 -0.98 -5.09 23.16
CA ALA A 235 -1.67 -6.38 22.95
C ALA A 235 -3.13 -6.20 22.47
N GLU A 236 -3.75 -5.05 22.76
CA GLU A 236 -5.13 -4.71 22.37
C GLU A 236 -5.20 -4.01 21.00
N ALA A 237 -4.08 -3.86 20.28
CA ALA A 237 -4.13 -3.30 18.93
C ALA A 237 -5.05 -4.13 18.03
N PRO A 238 -5.93 -3.51 17.24
CA PRO A 238 -6.81 -4.22 16.30
C PRO A 238 -5.99 -4.80 15.14
N LEU A 239 -5.28 -5.88 15.38
CA LEU A 239 -4.28 -6.46 14.49
C LEU A 239 -4.64 -7.89 14.10
N THR A 240 -4.60 -8.17 12.79
CA THR A 240 -4.70 -9.53 12.24
C THR A 240 -3.39 -9.86 11.52
N ALA A 241 -2.90 -11.08 11.68
CA ALA A 241 -1.70 -11.56 11.01
C ALA A 241 -1.98 -12.89 10.29
N VAL A 242 -1.51 -13.00 9.04
CA VAL A 242 -1.64 -14.18 8.20
C VAL A 242 -0.28 -14.47 7.58
N ALA A 243 0.28 -15.61 7.95
CA ALA A 243 1.49 -16.15 7.34
C ALA A 243 1.13 -17.32 6.43
N GLY A 244 1.87 -17.48 5.32
CA GLY A 244 1.69 -18.59 4.41
C GLY A 244 2.91 -18.81 3.53
N SER A 245 2.72 -19.49 2.41
CA SER A 245 3.78 -19.83 1.47
C SER A 245 3.31 -19.56 0.05
N TRP A 246 3.63 -18.36 -0.46
CA TRP A 246 3.35 -17.91 -1.83
C TRP A 246 4.57 -17.14 -2.36
N SER A 247 4.67 -16.93 -3.67
CA SER A 247 5.68 -16.06 -4.27
C SER A 247 5.45 -14.60 -3.88
N HIS A 248 6.48 -13.76 -3.95
CA HIS A 248 6.42 -12.35 -3.57
C HIS A 248 5.20 -11.63 -4.14
N SER A 249 4.32 -11.14 -3.28
CA SER A 249 3.04 -10.48 -3.62
C SER A 249 2.13 -11.31 -4.55
N GLY A 250 2.52 -12.53 -4.92
CA GLY A 250 1.73 -13.42 -5.78
C GLY A 250 0.45 -13.89 -5.13
N GLY A 251 0.43 -14.01 -3.81
CA GLY A 251 -0.77 -14.36 -3.05
C GLY A 251 -1.76 -13.20 -2.84
N MET A 252 -1.39 -11.96 -3.20
CA MET A 252 -2.27 -10.81 -2.93
C MET A 252 -3.66 -10.94 -3.60
N PRO A 253 -3.82 -11.35 -4.86
CA PRO A 253 -5.14 -11.50 -5.48
C PRO A 253 -6.07 -12.48 -4.75
N GLU A 254 -5.53 -13.60 -4.24
CA GLU A 254 -6.28 -14.61 -3.51
C GLU A 254 -6.60 -14.18 -2.08
N LEU A 255 -5.74 -13.34 -1.47
CA LEU A 255 -5.87 -12.88 -0.09
C LEU A 255 -6.73 -11.63 0.04
N LEU A 256 -6.82 -10.78 -1.01
CA LEU A 256 -7.62 -9.55 -1.01
C LEU A 256 -9.10 -9.78 -0.64
N PRO A 257 -9.82 -10.78 -1.19
CA PRO A 257 -11.21 -11.02 -0.80
C PRO A 257 -11.37 -11.23 0.70
N GLY A 258 -10.49 -12.02 1.32
CA GLY A 258 -10.49 -12.24 2.77
C GLY A 258 -10.18 -10.98 3.57
N ALA A 259 -9.25 -10.17 3.09
CA ALA A 259 -8.93 -8.88 3.72
C ALA A 259 -10.12 -7.91 3.65
N LEU A 260 -10.80 -7.85 2.51
CA LEU A 260 -11.97 -7.00 2.29
C LEU A 260 -13.17 -7.42 3.15
N ARG A 261 -13.42 -8.75 3.30
CA ARG A 261 -14.46 -9.26 4.20
C ARG A 261 -14.23 -8.82 5.65
N ARG A 262 -13.01 -8.92 6.16
CA ARG A 262 -12.66 -8.46 7.52
C ARG A 262 -12.90 -6.97 7.75
N PHE A 263 -12.91 -6.16 6.70
CA PHE A 263 -13.26 -4.74 6.76
C PHE A 263 -14.73 -4.45 6.43
N GLY A 264 -15.54 -5.48 6.14
CA GLY A 264 -16.93 -5.31 5.71
C GLY A 264 -17.07 -4.64 4.34
N LEU A 265 -16.02 -4.72 3.50
CA LEU A 265 -16.02 -4.20 2.13
C LEU A 265 -16.46 -5.24 1.10
N LEU A 266 -16.59 -6.49 1.48
CA LEU A 266 -17.09 -7.60 0.66
C LEU A 266 -17.96 -8.49 1.53
N GLY A 267 -19.12 -8.92 1.02
CA GLY A 267 -20.01 -9.88 1.69
C GLY A 267 -19.42 -11.28 1.72
N ASP A 268 -19.95 -12.15 2.60
CA ASP A 268 -19.49 -13.53 2.74
C ASP A 268 -19.88 -14.40 1.53
N ASP A 269 -20.98 -14.07 0.85
CA ASP A 269 -21.56 -14.83 -0.25
C ASP A 269 -21.10 -14.32 -1.64
N VAL A 270 -20.06 -13.49 -1.71
CA VAL A 270 -19.63 -12.81 -2.94
C VAL A 270 -18.22 -13.22 -3.35
#